data_644f4087e7707b68c15743d2787dc737
#
_entry.id   644f4087e7707b68c15743d2787dc737
#
_cell.length_a   1.000
_cell.length_b   1.000
_cell.length_c   1.000
_cell.angle_alpha   90.00
_cell.angle_beta   90.00
_cell.angle_gamma   90.00
#
_symmetry.space_group_name_H-M   'P 1'
#
loop_
_entity.id
_entity.type
_entity.pdbx_description
1 polymer ?
#
loop_
_entity_poly.entity_id
_entity_poly.type
_entity_poly.pdbx_seq_one_letter_code
_entity_poly.pdbx_strand_id
1 'polypeptide(L)'
;MVARAAMLVLILGAGVDMAVDDIENRDLVIVTVATNRTDGYRRFERSCKLFNFEVRTLGMGQGWKGGNMAYAGGGWKVNLLKEELEKMKDEVNTIVMFTDSYDVVVTAGKEALLSQFDTFGSKIVFGSEGFCWPDSSLAKSYPEVKVGKRYLNSGGFIGSASNLYNMLISGGESRGK
;
A
#
# COMPACT_ATOMS: atom_id res chain seq x y z
N MET A 1 18.98 -10.70 14.38
CA MET A 1 18.13 -10.34 13.22
C MET A 1 16.69 -10.65 13.62
N VAL A 2 15.93 -9.66 14.14
CA VAL A 2 14.55 -9.85 14.61
C VAL A 2 13.64 -9.57 13.43
N ALA A 3 12.98 -10.59 12.90
CA ALA A 3 11.95 -10.44 11.89
C ALA A 3 10.79 -9.65 12.50
N ARG A 4 10.59 -8.39 12.05
CA ARG A 4 9.40 -7.62 12.37
C ARG A 4 8.27 -8.09 11.46
N ALA A 5 7.40 -8.93 11.97
CA ALA A 5 6.14 -9.25 11.32
C ALA A 5 5.29 -7.97 11.29
N ALA A 6 5.04 -7.43 10.11
CA ALA A 6 4.05 -6.39 9.92
C ALA A 6 2.67 -7.04 10.06
N MET A 7 2.08 -6.92 11.24
CA MET A 7 0.73 -7.39 11.51
C MET A 7 -0.25 -6.35 11.00
N LEU A 8 -0.90 -6.65 9.87
CA LEU A 8 -2.07 -5.89 9.42
C LEU A 8 -3.21 -6.19 10.42
N VAL A 9 -3.44 -5.29 11.37
CA VAL A 9 -4.53 -5.43 12.35
C VAL A 9 -5.83 -5.07 11.62
N LEU A 10 -6.65 -6.08 11.32
CA LEU A 10 -8.06 -5.88 10.97
C LEU A 10 -8.77 -5.38 12.24
N ILE A 11 -9.12 -4.10 12.28
CA ILE A 11 -10.06 -3.59 13.28
C ILE A 11 -11.46 -3.84 12.70
N LEU A 12 -12.21 -4.74 13.32
CA LEU A 12 -13.63 -4.97 13.02
C LEU A 12 -14.43 -3.74 13.47
N GLY A 13 -14.69 -2.84 12.55
CA GLY A 13 -15.63 -1.73 12.74
C GLY A 13 -17.04 -2.16 12.30
N ALA A 14 -18.07 -1.65 12.95
CA ALA A 14 -19.46 -1.90 12.63
C ALA A 14 -19.76 -1.50 11.18
N GLY A 15 -20.33 -2.44 10.40
CA GLY A 15 -20.56 -2.27 8.98
C GLY A 15 -21.57 -1.16 8.68
N VAL A 16 -21.21 -0.34 7.68
CA VAL A 16 -22.19 0.38 6.88
C VAL A 16 -22.64 -0.61 5.81
N ASP A 17 -23.94 -0.90 5.70
CA ASP A 17 -24.52 -1.69 4.61
C ASP A 17 -24.34 -0.91 3.30
N MET A 18 -23.18 -1.10 2.65
CA MET A 18 -23.00 -0.73 1.25
C MET A 18 -23.57 -1.87 0.41
N ALA A 19 -24.30 -1.52 -0.66
CA ALA A 19 -24.91 -2.50 -1.54
C ALA A 19 -23.85 -3.46 -2.09
N VAL A 20 -24.10 -4.77 -2.00
CA VAL A 20 -23.20 -5.84 -2.47
C VAL A 20 -22.82 -5.62 -3.95
N ASP A 21 -23.74 -5.10 -4.76
CA ASP A 21 -23.56 -4.78 -6.18
C ASP A 21 -22.41 -3.77 -6.45
N ASP A 22 -22.12 -2.85 -5.51
CA ASP A 22 -21.08 -1.85 -5.68
C ASP A 22 -19.67 -2.43 -5.45
N ILE A 23 -19.55 -3.43 -4.59
CA ILE A 23 -18.27 -4.14 -4.34
C ILE A 23 -17.94 -5.07 -5.51
N GLU A 24 -18.92 -5.75 -6.10
CA GLU A 24 -18.71 -6.66 -7.23
C GLU A 24 -18.17 -5.95 -8.47
N ASN A 25 -18.62 -4.72 -8.71
CA ASN A 25 -18.23 -3.92 -9.87
C ASN A 25 -16.85 -3.25 -9.76
N ARG A 26 -16.19 -3.32 -8.61
CA ARG A 26 -14.84 -2.76 -8.42
C ARG A 26 -13.78 -3.84 -8.59
N ASP A 27 -12.73 -3.52 -9.32
CA ASP A 27 -11.53 -4.34 -9.40
C ASP A 27 -10.55 -3.98 -8.29
N LEU A 28 -9.94 -4.99 -7.68
CA LEU A 28 -8.87 -4.79 -6.70
C LEU A 28 -7.59 -5.44 -7.19
N VAL A 29 -6.62 -4.60 -7.52
CA VAL A 29 -5.29 -5.00 -7.98
C VAL A 29 -4.28 -4.80 -6.85
N ILE A 30 -3.49 -5.82 -6.55
CA ILE A 30 -2.37 -5.69 -5.62
C ILE A 30 -1.12 -5.31 -6.42
N VAL A 31 -0.48 -4.21 -6.03
CA VAL A 31 0.80 -3.77 -6.59
C VAL A 31 1.90 -3.89 -5.54
N THR A 32 3.03 -4.43 -5.91
CA THR A 32 4.21 -4.54 -5.05
C THR A 32 5.49 -4.25 -5.81
N VAL A 33 6.55 -3.91 -5.10
CA VAL A 33 7.91 -3.80 -5.66
C VAL A 33 8.78 -4.92 -5.08
N ALA A 34 9.30 -5.76 -5.95
CA ALA A 34 10.26 -6.80 -5.59
C ALA A 34 11.27 -7.02 -6.72
N THR A 35 12.54 -7.19 -6.37
CA THR A 35 13.61 -7.46 -7.35
C THR A 35 13.95 -8.93 -7.46
N ASN A 36 13.65 -9.73 -6.43
CA ASN A 36 13.99 -11.14 -6.35
C ASN A 36 12.85 -11.97 -5.77
N ARG A 37 12.76 -13.22 -6.21
CA ARG A 37 11.81 -14.21 -5.70
C ARG A 37 12.36 -14.89 -4.43
N THR A 38 12.51 -14.13 -3.36
CA THR A 38 12.89 -14.64 -2.04
C THR A 38 11.81 -15.55 -1.45
N ASP A 39 12.09 -16.23 -0.35
CA ASP A 39 11.09 -17.04 0.36
C ASP A 39 9.95 -16.17 0.92
N GLY A 40 10.27 -14.93 1.33
CA GLY A 40 9.25 -13.94 1.71
C GLY A 40 8.31 -13.62 0.57
N TYR A 41 8.85 -13.26 -0.60
CA TYR A 41 8.06 -13.00 -1.78
C TYR A 41 7.21 -14.21 -2.21
N ARG A 42 7.75 -15.42 -2.15
CA ARG A 42 6.97 -16.63 -2.48
C ARG A 42 5.83 -16.90 -1.51
N ARG A 43 5.98 -16.56 -0.23
CA ARG A 43 4.87 -16.62 0.75
C ARG A 43 3.79 -15.63 0.42
N PHE A 44 4.17 -14.38 0.13
CA PHE A 44 3.26 -13.34 -0.32
C PHE A 44 2.49 -13.78 -1.57
N GLU A 45 3.20 -14.20 -2.64
CA GLU A 45 2.59 -14.65 -3.90
C GLU A 45 1.59 -15.81 -3.68
N ARG A 46 1.94 -16.78 -2.83
CA ARG A 46 1.02 -17.87 -2.48
C ARG A 46 -0.23 -17.37 -1.76
N SER A 47 -0.07 -16.43 -0.83
CA SER A 47 -1.23 -15.88 -0.12
C SER A 47 -2.15 -15.10 -1.04
N CYS A 48 -1.62 -14.33 -1.99
CA CYS A 48 -2.43 -13.65 -2.99
C CYS A 48 -3.21 -14.65 -3.87
N LYS A 49 -2.55 -15.74 -4.30
CA LYS A 49 -3.20 -16.79 -5.09
C LYS A 49 -4.34 -17.49 -4.36
N LEU A 50 -4.25 -17.69 -3.05
CA LEU A 50 -5.31 -18.29 -2.24
C LEU A 50 -6.62 -17.49 -2.28
N PHE A 51 -6.53 -16.18 -2.48
CA PHE A 51 -7.67 -15.27 -2.54
C PHE A 51 -7.93 -14.75 -3.97
N ASN A 52 -7.33 -15.37 -5.00
CA ASN A 52 -7.50 -15.04 -6.42
C ASN A 52 -7.18 -13.57 -6.77
N PHE A 53 -6.20 -12.95 -6.09
CA PHE A 53 -5.79 -11.60 -6.41
C PHE A 53 -4.93 -11.52 -7.68
N GLU A 54 -5.21 -10.52 -8.51
CA GLU A 54 -4.25 -10.04 -9.50
C GLU A 54 -3.12 -9.32 -8.78
N VAL A 55 -1.88 -9.71 -9.08
CA VAL A 55 -0.67 -9.12 -8.48
C VAL A 55 0.23 -8.57 -9.57
N ARG A 56 0.51 -7.27 -9.52
CA ARG A 56 1.49 -6.61 -10.38
C ARG A 56 2.77 -6.38 -9.60
N THR A 57 3.80 -7.13 -9.94
CA THR A 57 5.11 -7.04 -9.30
C THR A 57 6.07 -6.21 -10.13
N LEU A 58 6.42 -5.04 -9.62
CA LEU A 58 7.29 -4.09 -10.28
C LEU A 58 8.76 -4.35 -9.91
N GLY A 59 9.67 -4.16 -10.88
CA GLY A 59 11.11 -4.28 -10.67
C GLY A 59 11.67 -5.69 -10.59
N MET A 60 10.89 -6.73 -10.85
CA MET A 60 11.36 -8.13 -10.81
C MET A 60 12.52 -8.37 -11.78
N GLY A 61 13.60 -8.95 -11.27
CA GLY A 61 14.84 -9.20 -12.06
C GLY A 61 15.74 -7.98 -12.24
N GLN A 62 15.34 -6.79 -11.75
CA GLN A 62 16.19 -5.60 -11.76
C GLN A 62 17.10 -5.57 -10.54
N GLY A 63 18.23 -4.82 -10.65
CA GLY A 63 19.03 -4.46 -9.46
C GLY A 63 18.24 -3.53 -8.54
N TRP A 64 18.33 -3.76 -7.22
CA TRP A 64 17.69 -2.87 -6.24
C TRP A 64 18.32 -1.47 -6.28
N LYS A 65 17.49 -0.44 -6.48
CA LYS A 65 17.88 0.97 -6.55
C LYS A 65 17.20 1.83 -5.47
N GLY A 66 16.47 1.21 -4.56
CA GLY A 66 15.68 1.89 -3.54
C GLY A 66 16.45 2.32 -2.29
N GLY A 67 17.80 2.30 -2.33
CA GLY A 67 18.62 2.60 -1.16
C GLY A 67 18.64 1.46 -0.14
N ASN A 68 19.00 1.77 1.08
CA ASN A 68 18.98 0.84 2.21
C ASN A 68 18.20 1.44 3.39
N MET A 69 18.08 0.66 4.48
CA MET A 69 17.31 1.06 5.67
C MET A 69 17.90 2.28 6.42
N ALA A 70 19.12 2.70 6.12
CA ALA A 70 19.80 3.82 6.79
C ALA A 70 19.72 5.13 6.00
N TYR A 71 19.33 5.09 4.71
CA TYR A 71 19.31 6.26 3.84
C TYR A 71 18.00 6.37 3.06
N ALA A 72 17.60 7.61 2.76
CA ALA A 72 16.45 7.87 1.91
C ALA A 72 16.68 7.25 0.51
N GLY A 73 15.81 6.35 0.09
CA GLY A 73 15.93 5.63 -1.18
C GLY A 73 14.59 5.26 -1.79
N GLY A 74 13.49 5.68 -1.17
CA GLY A 74 12.12 5.35 -1.60
C GLY A 74 11.73 5.87 -2.98
N GLY A 75 12.46 6.82 -3.55
CA GLY A 75 12.12 7.44 -4.83
C GLY A 75 12.01 6.45 -5.99
N TRP A 76 12.87 5.44 -6.05
CA TRP A 76 12.79 4.41 -7.10
C TRP A 76 11.47 3.60 -7.03
N LYS A 77 11.08 3.18 -5.83
CA LYS A 77 9.83 2.47 -5.56
C LYS A 77 8.61 3.34 -5.94
N VAL A 78 8.66 4.63 -5.59
CA VAL A 78 7.63 5.61 -5.94
C VAL A 78 7.54 5.82 -7.45
N ASN A 79 8.66 5.91 -8.16
CA ASN A 79 8.67 6.08 -9.62
C ASN A 79 8.08 4.87 -10.33
N LEU A 80 8.45 3.64 -9.94
CA LEU A 80 7.87 2.43 -10.50
C LEU A 80 6.34 2.38 -10.28
N LEU A 81 5.90 2.75 -9.08
CA LEU A 81 4.47 2.78 -8.77
C LEU A 81 3.75 3.87 -9.59
N LYS A 82 4.34 5.05 -9.73
CA LYS A 82 3.77 6.13 -10.55
C LYS A 82 3.57 5.69 -12.00
N GLU A 83 4.59 5.06 -12.61
CA GLU A 83 4.52 4.53 -13.98
C GLU A 83 3.42 3.47 -14.13
N GLU A 84 3.21 2.62 -13.12
CA GLU A 84 2.15 1.62 -13.14
C GLU A 84 0.77 2.23 -12.97
N LEU A 85 0.61 3.17 -12.03
CA LEU A 85 -0.66 3.86 -11.80
C LEU A 85 -1.07 4.74 -12.98
N GLU A 86 -0.12 5.29 -13.74
CA GLU A 86 -0.42 6.07 -14.94
C GLU A 86 -1.19 5.25 -15.98
N LYS A 87 -0.94 3.95 -16.07
CA LYS A 87 -1.64 3.05 -17.00
C LYS A 87 -3.10 2.83 -16.61
N MET A 88 -3.42 3.00 -15.32
CA MET A 88 -4.74 2.72 -14.72
C MET A 88 -5.47 3.99 -14.25
N LYS A 89 -4.91 5.17 -14.44
CA LYS A 89 -5.44 6.43 -13.86
C LYS A 89 -6.86 6.78 -14.30
N ASP A 90 -7.27 6.30 -15.47
CA ASP A 90 -8.59 6.56 -16.06
C ASP A 90 -9.59 5.41 -15.80
N GLU A 91 -9.17 4.35 -15.11
CA GLU A 91 -10.01 3.22 -14.73
C GLU A 91 -10.79 3.56 -13.44
N VAL A 92 -12.04 4.00 -13.61
CA VAL A 92 -12.84 4.56 -12.51
C VAL A 92 -13.18 3.57 -11.39
N ASN A 93 -13.23 2.27 -11.71
CA ASN A 93 -13.61 1.21 -10.78
C ASN A 93 -12.40 0.45 -10.20
N THR A 94 -11.19 0.80 -10.60
CA THR A 94 -9.98 0.10 -10.16
C THR A 94 -9.48 0.67 -8.84
N ILE A 95 -9.50 -0.19 -7.82
CA ILE A 95 -8.85 0.03 -6.52
C ILE A 95 -7.48 -0.64 -6.55
N VAL A 96 -6.48 0.07 -6.12
CA VAL A 96 -5.12 -0.45 -6.01
C VAL A 96 -4.73 -0.55 -4.53
N MET A 97 -4.28 -1.73 -4.12
CA MET A 97 -3.63 -1.93 -2.84
C MET A 97 -2.12 -2.11 -3.08
N PHE A 98 -1.34 -1.12 -2.67
CA PHE A 98 0.11 -1.27 -2.60
C PHE A 98 0.51 -1.94 -1.30
N THR A 99 1.42 -2.93 -1.37
CA THR A 99 2.00 -3.56 -0.19
C THR A 99 3.43 -4.01 -0.45
N ASP A 100 4.28 -3.93 0.57
CA ASP A 100 5.56 -4.65 0.58
C ASP A 100 5.29 -6.17 0.50
N SER A 101 6.24 -6.94 -0.02
CA SER A 101 6.01 -8.36 -0.33
C SER A 101 6.97 -9.33 0.35
N TYR A 102 8.06 -8.85 0.95
CA TYR A 102 9.05 -9.75 1.55
C TYR A 102 8.66 -10.25 2.96
N ASP A 103 7.83 -9.49 3.67
CA ASP A 103 7.41 -9.76 5.05
C ASP A 103 5.88 -9.64 5.24
N VAL A 104 5.11 -9.64 4.15
CA VAL A 104 3.66 -9.54 4.13
C VAL A 104 3.01 -10.84 3.70
N VAL A 105 1.83 -11.13 4.27
CA VAL A 105 0.94 -12.23 3.90
C VAL A 105 -0.48 -11.68 3.81
N VAL A 106 -1.16 -11.95 2.70
CA VAL A 106 -2.58 -11.61 2.53
C VAL A 106 -3.43 -12.66 3.25
N THR A 107 -4.40 -12.22 4.04
CA THR A 107 -5.21 -13.07 4.91
C THR A 107 -6.72 -12.93 4.69
N ALA A 108 -7.14 -12.08 3.74
CA ALA A 108 -8.54 -11.83 3.43
C ALA A 108 -8.75 -11.65 1.93
N GLY A 109 -9.94 -11.94 1.42
CA GLY A 109 -10.33 -11.76 0.04
C GLY A 109 -10.73 -10.32 -0.31
N LYS A 110 -11.03 -10.09 -1.60
CA LYS A 110 -11.38 -8.79 -2.19
C LYS A 110 -12.53 -8.12 -1.44
N GLU A 111 -13.62 -8.85 -1.20
CA GLU A 111 -14.83 -8.32 -0.57
C GLU A 111 -14.55 -7.78 0.84
N ALA A 112 -13.80 -8.53 1.64
CA ALA A 112 -13.45 -8.12 2.99
C ALA A 112 -12.53 -6.88 2.99
N LEU A 113 -11.56 -6.81 2.05
CA LEU A 113 -10.65 -5.68 1.92
C LEU A 113 -11.38 -4.42 1.45
N LEU A 114 -12.26 -4.52 0.45
CA LEU A 114 -13.03 -3.38 -0.04
C LEU A 114 -14.04 -2.90 0.99
N SER A 115 -14.78 -3.81 1.64
CA SER A 115 -15.67 -3.46 2.73
C SER A 115 -14.96 -2.72 3.86
N GLN A 116 -13.77 -3.19 4.25
CA GLN A 116 -12.96 -2.51 5.27
C GLN A 116 -12.47 -1.14 4.78
N PHE A 117 -12.03 -1.02 3.54
CA PHE A 117 -11.60 0.26 2.94
C PHE A 117 -12.73 1.29 2.97
N ASP A 118 -13.94 0.88 2.62
CA ASP A 118 -15.12 1.75 2.57
C ASP A 118 -15.50 2.31 3.95
N THR A 119 -15.25 1.57 5.04
CA THR A 119 -15.53 2.06 6.41
C THR A 119 -14.74 3.33 6.77
N PHE A 120 -13.62 3.58 6.11
CA PHE A 120 -12.83 4.79 6.35
C PHE A 120 -13.41 6.05 5.70
N GLY A 121 -14.30 5.91 4.71
CA GLY A 121 -14.86 7.04 3.96
C GLY A 121 -13.81 7.93 3.30
N SER A 122 -12.62 7.39 3.01
CA SER A 122 -11.46 8.12 2.51
C SER A 122 -11.04 7.62 1.15
N LYS A 123 -10.55 8.52 0.29
CA LYS A 123 -10.08 8.18 -1.06
C LYS A 123 -8.80 7.36 -1.07
N ILE A 124 -7.97 7.53 -0.03
CA ILE A 124 -6.71 6.81 0.18
C ILE A 124 -6.57 6.53 1.67
N VAL A 125 -6.19 5.30 2.01
CA VAL A 125 -5.90 4.87 3.38
C VAL A 125 -4.49 4.28 3.43
N PHE A 126 -3.69 4.75 4.37
CA PHE A 126 -2.34 4.25 4.64
C PHE A 126 -2.32 3.40 5.90
N GLY A 127 -1.45 2.42 5.93
CA GLY A 127 -1.02 1.78 7.17
C GLY A 127 -0.39 2.79 8.13
N SER A 128 -0.38 2.48 9.42
CA SER A 128 0.27 3.32 10.44
C SER A 128 1.26 2.53 11.28
N GLU A 129 2.30 3.23 11.77
CA GLU A 129 3.36 2.64 12.58
C GLU A 129 3.73 3.50 13.80
N GLY A 130 4.46 2.89 14.75
CA GLY A 130 4.82 3.54 16.01
C GLY A 130 6.06 4.43 15.93
N PHE A 131 6.77 4.45 14.80
CA PHE A 131 8.02 5.19 14.64
C PHE A 131 7.94 6.11 13.42
N CYS A 132 8.44 7.33 13.55
CA CYS A 132 8.64 8.23 12.42
C CYS A 132 9.92 7.82 11.68
N TRP A 133 9.77 7.11 10.58
CA TRP A 133 10.87 6.58 9.79
C TRP A 133 10.65 6.91 8.30
N PRO A 134 11.70 7.15 7.49
CA PRO A 134 13.15 7.09 7.82
C PRO A 134 13.69 8.35 8.50
N ASP A 135 12.95 9.46 8.51
CA ASP A 135 13.40 10.73 9.07
C ASP A 135 12.62 11.06 10.35
N SER A 136 13.24 10.80 11.51
CA SER A 136 12.64 11.08 12.81
C SER A 136 12.45 12.58 13.10
N SER A 137 13.12 13.48 12.36
CA SER A 137 12.94 14.92 12.52
C SER A 137 11.54 15.39 12.13
N LEU A 138 10.87 14.65 11.24
CA LEU A 138 9.49 14.89 10.81
C LEU A 138 8.44 14.53 11.86
N ALA A 139 8.81 13.89 12.97
CA ALA A 139 7.85 13.46 13.99
C ALA A 139 6.98 14.62 14.52
N LYS A 140 7.54 15.82 14.59
CA LYS A 140 6.83 17.03 15.05
C LYS A 140 5.78 17.54 14.06
N SER A 141 5.89 17.16 12.78
CA SER A 141 4.95 17.56 11.74
C SER A 141 3.68 16.69 11.71
N TYR A 142 3.71 15.53 12.36
CA TYR A 142 2.54 14.66 12.47
C TYR A 142 1.63 15.15 13.60
N PRO A 143 0.30 15.12 13.37
CA PRO A 143 -0.67 15.45 14.43
C PRO A 143 -0.57 14.46 15.59
N GLU A 144 -0.91 14.93 16.80
CA GLU A 144 -1.05 14.03 17.94
C GLU A 144 -2.28 13.12 17.76
N VAL A 145 -2.14 11.85 18.14
CA VAL A 145 -3.22 10.87 18.10
C VAL A 145 -3.52 10.39 19.53
N LYS A 146 -4.81 10.26 19.85
CA LYS A 146 -5.25 9.78 21.17
C LYS A 146 -5.16 8.25 21.28
N VAL A 147 -5.35 7.55 20.18
CA VAL A 147 -5.40 6.09 20.10
C VAL A 147 -4.74 5.64 18.81
N GLY A 148 -4.05 4.49 18.84
CA GLY A 148 -3.43 3.88 17.67
C GLY A 148 -2.00 4.35 17.43
N LYS A 149 -1.53 4.17 16.20
CA LYS A 149 -0.18 4.53 15.77
C LYS A 149 -0.21 5.85 15.01
N ARG A 150 0.82 6.65 15.20
CA ARG A 150 0.84 8.06 14.78
C ARG A 150 1.41 8.29 13.39
N TYR A 151 2.33 7.45 12.96
CA TYR A 151 3.15 7.73 11.78
C TYR A 151 2.70 6.90 10.59
N LEU A 152 2.76 7.49 9.40
CA LEU A 152 2.43 6.83 8.16
C LEU A 152 3.44 5.71 7.87
N ASN A 153 2.91 4.54 7.47
CA ASN A 153 3.70 3.42 6.95
C ASN A 153 3.46 3.29 5.44
N SER A 154 4.47 3.58 4.64
CA SER A 154 4.41 3.47 3.18
C SER A 154 4.54 2.04 2.65
N GLY A 155 4.71 1.05 3.53
CA GLY A 155 4.72 -0.37 3.17
C GLY A 155 3.34 -0.97 2.92
N GLY A 156 2.25 -0.22 3.17
CA GLY A 156 0.89 -0.65 2.87
C GLY A 156 -0.08 0.52 2.77
N PHE A 157 -0.77 0.64 1.64
CA PHE A 157 -1.84 1.62 1.42
C PHE A 157 -2.81 1.15 0.34
N ILE A 158 -4.02 1.71 0.34
CA ILE A 158 -5.10 1.38 -0.59
C ILE A 158 -5.83 2.64 -1.02
N GLY A 159 -6.28 2.69 -2.27
CA GLY A 159 -7.07 3.79 -2.82
C GLY A 159 -7.43 3.54 -4.28
N SER A 160 -8.31 4.38 -4.87
CA SER A 160 -8.55 4.28 -6.31
C SER A 160 -7.28 4.63 -7.09
N ALA A 161 -7.07 3.97 -8.23
CA ALA A 161 -5.89 4.17 -9.08
C ALA A 161 -5.67 5.66 -9.42
N SER A 162 -6.74 6.38 -9.79
CA SER A 162 -6.71 7.82 -10.09
C SER A 162 -6.28 8.68 -8.90
N ASN A 163 -6.82 8.43 -7.70
CA ASN A 163 -6.46 9.20 -6.52
C ASN A 163 -5.01 8.95 -6.08
N LEU A 164 -4.55 7.69 -6.15
CA LEU A 164 -3.14 7.34 -5.87
C LEU A 164 -2.19 7.98 -6.88
N TYR A 165 -2.52 7.95 -8.17
CA TYR A 165 -1.73 8.63 -9.20
C TYR A 165 -1.64 10.14 -8.94
N ASN A 166 -2.78 10.81 -8.70
CA ASN A 166 -2.84 12.23 -8.41
C ASN A 166 -2.02 12.61 -7.16
N MET A 167 -2.06 11.80 -6.12
CA MET A 167 -1.24 12.00 -4.93
C MET A 167 0.25 11.97 -5.27
N LEU A 168 0.71 11.02 -6.09
CA LEU A 168 2.13 10.90 -6.43
C LEU A 168 2.62 12.02 -7.33
N ILE A 169 1.82 12.53 -8.27
CA ILE A 169 2.23 13.66 -9.12
C ILE A 169 2.28 14.96 -8.31
N SER A 170 1.30 15.22 -7.43
CA SER A 170 1.25 16.43 -6.61
C SER A 170 2.42 16.50 -5.61
N GLY A 171 2.86 15.36 -5.07
CA GLY A 171 4.03 15.31 -4.17
C GLY A 171 5.37 15.57 -4.87
N GLY A 172 5.44 15.42 -6.21
CA GLY A 172 6.61 15.69 -7.03
C GLY A 172 6.86 17.17 -7.30
N GLU A 173 5.82 17.98 -7.34
CA GLU A 173 5.89 19.42 -7.65
C GLU A 173 6.40 20.28 -6.49
N SER A 174 6.31 19.80 -5.25
CA SER A 174 6.67 20.59 -4.06
C SER A 174 8.18 20.64 -3.74
N ARG A 175 9.05 19.98 -4.52
CA ARG A 175 10.51 19.98 -4.32
C ARG A 175 11.30 20.93 -5.22
N GLY A 176 10.60 21.84 -5.92
CA GLY A 176 11.16 22.80 -6.88
C GLY A 176 11.14 24.26 -6.39
N LYS A 177 11.17 24.52 -5.06
CA LYS A 177 11.34 25.90 -4.55
C LYS A 177 12.39 25.97 -3.47
#